data_e8fce13a4c97e97f9bd46a7883bac763
#
_entry.id   e8fce13a4c97e97f9bd46a7883bac763
#
_cell.length_a   1.000
_cell.length_b   1.000
_cell.length_c   1.000
_cell.angle_alpha   90.00
_cell.angle_beta   90.00
_cell.angle_gamma   90.00
#
_symmetry.space_group_name_H-M   'P 1'
#
loop_
_entity.id
_entity.type
_entity.pdbx_description
1 polymer ?
#
loop_
_entity_poly.entity_id
_entity_poly.type
_entity_poly.pdbx_seq_one_letter_code
_entity_poly.pdbx_strand_id
1 'polypeptide(L)'
;MARKPRAEETALEDYDAKRDFSVTPEPRGAKPRARKARALRFVVQEHHARALHWDLRLERDGVLASWAVPKGIPVDPKKNHLAVHTEDHPLEYLTFHGEIPQGEYGGGQMTVWDTGTYETEKWSDREVMVVFHGERVTGKYVLFQTRGNQWMIHRMDPPADPTRCAAPTDLVPMSATLAKQAPPGDNWAYELKWDGIRALGYVDGGRIRFVSRNRNEVTHRYPELRKLGEAIGARDVILDGEIAAFDDAGRPSFEKLQQRMHVEGDAAIRRLANEVPVAYIVFDVLWLDGHSLMELTYEERRARLVELRLNGPNWQTPPNEVGDGRAMIDVSKQFGLEGVMAKRLDSIYEPGKRSRAWLKLKNRMRQEFVVGGWQPGEGGRTGSIGSLVLGYYDGDELVYAGKAGSGLTGKMIAELERLFARSARDDNPFARGRVPKGVRFVEPVLVVEVEFTEWTSAGNIRQPTFLGTREDKDPHDVVREIPE
;
A
#
# COMPACT_ATOMS: atom_id res chain seq x y z
N MET A 1 17.42 0.13 49.89
CA MET A 1 18.06 -1.19 50.10
C MET A 1 18.66 -1.59 48.74
N ALA A 2 19.97 -1.67 48.64
CA ALA A 2 20.64 -2.14 47.45
C ALA A 2 20.36 -3.63 47.26
N ARG A 3 19.76 -4.02 46.13
CA ARG A 3 19.56 -5.42 45.75
C ARG A 3 20.92 -6.11 45.62
N LYS A 4 21.11 -7.27 46.25
CA LYS A 4 22.26 -8.12 45.96
C LYS A 4 22.38 -8.38 44.48
N PRO A 5 23.58 -8.38 43.86
CA PRO A 5 23.73 -8.76 42.44
C PRO A 5 23.11 -10.15 42.25
N ARG A 6 22.25 -10.24 41.24
CA ARG A 6 21.69 -11.53 40.78
C ARG A 6 22.87 -12.40 40.37
N ALA A 7 22.96 -13.60 40.88
CA ALA A 7 24.07 -14.50 40.56
C ALA A 7 24.09 -14.70 39.02
N GLU A 8 25.27 -14.52 38.43
CA GLU A 8 25.51 -14.52 36.95
C GLU A 8 25.05 -15.82 36.25
N GLU A 9 24.86 -16.91 37.01
CA GLU A 9 24.37 -18.22 36.51
C GLU A 9 22.86 -18.25 36.23
N THR A 10 22.05 -17.37 36.81
CA THR A 10 20.58 -17.38 36.67
C THR A 10 20.05 -16.42 35.56
N ALA A 11 20.90 -15.54 35.03
CA ALA A 11 20.48 -14.47 34.11
C ALA A 11 20.03 -15.00 32.73
N LEU A 12 20.53 -16.17 32.29
CA LEU A 12 20.23 -16.76 30.96
C LEU A 12 19.36 -18.05 31.06
N GLU A 13 18.88 -18.43 32.26
CA GLU A 13 18.06 -19.63 32.40
C GLU A 13 16.79 -19.59 31.51
N ASP A 14 16.08 -18.46 31.48
CA ASP A 14 14.89 -18.28 30.64
C ASP A 14 15.22 -18.31 29.14
N TYR A 15 16.41 -17.85 28.77
CA TYR A 15 16.92 -17.91 27.40
C TYR A 15 17.22 -19.34 26.97
N ASP A 16 17.97 -20.08 27.79
CA ASP A 16 18.36 -21.45 27.49
C ASP A 16 17.14 -22.41 27.52
N ALA A 17 16.17 -22.18 28.39
CA ALA A 17 14.95 -23.02 28.51
C ALA A 17 14.03 -22.94 27.27
N LYS A 18 14.14 -21.88 26.48
CA LYS A 18 13.30 -21.65 25.29
C LYS A 18 13.93 -22.13 23.97
N ARG A 19 15.16 -22.68 23.97
CA ARG A 19 15.94 -22.97 22.76
C ARG A 19 16.47 -24.38 22.72
N ASP A 20 16.39 -24.98 21.55
CA ASP A 20 17.12 -26.20 21.21
C ASP A 20 18.36 -25.87 20.38
N PHE A 21 19.50 -25.74 21.04
CA PHE A 21 20.78 -25.42 20.41
C PHE A 21 21.35 -26.52 19.50
N SER A 22 20.66 -27.62 19.35
CA SER A 22 21.00 -28.61 18.30
C SER A 22 20.36 -28.25 16.96
N VAL A 23 19.36 -27.37 16.96
CA VAL A 23 18.56 -26.98 15.79
C VAL A 23 18.77 -25.52 15.42
N THR A 24 18.87 -24.61 16.42
CA THR A 24 19.04 -23.17 16.18
C THR A 24 20.51 -22.77 16.06
N PRO A 25 20.89 -21.85 15.14
CA PRO A 25 22.22 -21.26 15.06
C PRO A 25 22.46 -20.17 16.13
N GLU A 26 21.50 -19.92 16.98
CA GLU A 26 21.63 -18.91 18.03
C GLU A 26 22.79 -19.24 19.00
N PRO A 27 23.55 -18.23 19.48
CA PRO A 27 24.69 -18.46 20.32
C PRO A 27 24.28 -18.94 21.72
N ARG A 28 24.98 -19.95 22.22
CA ARG A 28 24.96 -20.27 23.66
C ARG A 28 25.78 -19.21 24.40
N GLY A 29 25.22 -18.66 25.47
CA GLY A 29 25.92 -17.68 26.29
C GLY A 29 27.25 -18.23 26.84
N ALA A 30 28.34 -17.51 26.58
CA ALA A 30 29.59 -17.78 27.28
C ALA A 30 29.50 -17.25 28.70
N LYS A 31 30.16 -17.93 29.68
CA LYS A 31 30.22 -17.41 31.08
C LYS A 31 30.77 -15.98 31.09
N PRO A 32 30.07 -15.04 31.74
CA PRO A 32 30.49 -13.66 31.78
C PRO A 32 31.94 -13.52 32.29
N ARG A 33 32.78 -12.87 31.50
CA ARG A 33 34.11 -12.48 31.96
C ARG A 33 34.05 -11.04 32.40
N ALA A 34 34.41 -10.76 33.66
CA ALA A 34 34.53 -9.40 34.18
C ALA A 34 35.44 -8.56 33.25
N ARG A 35 34.86 -7.60 32.53
CA ARG A 35 35.57 -6.70 31.65
C ARG A 35 35.88 -5.38 32.40
N LYS A 36 37.11 -4.92 32.32
CA LYS A 36 37.49 -3.55 32.75
C LYS A 36 36.66 -2.51 31.98
N ALA A 37 36.29 -1.42 32.66
CA ALA A 37 35.39 -0.37 32.18
C ALA A 37 35.60 0.00 30.71
N ARG A 38 34.72 -0.50 29.87
CA ARG A 38 34.57 -0.13 28.46
C ARG A 38 33.18 0.47 28.31
N ALA A 39 33.00 1.36 27.37
CA ALA A 39 31.66 1.87 27.04
C ALA A 39 30.66 0.72 26.85
N LEU A 40 29.47 0.83 27.44
CA LEU A 40 28.38 -0.15 27.27
C LEU A 40 27.90 -0.13 25.83
N ARG A 41 27.59 -1.30 25.29
CA ARG A 41 27.20 -1.47 23.88
C ARG A 41 25.72 -1.75 23.75
N PHE A 42 25.18 -1.37 22.61
CA PHE A 42 23.82 -1.79 22.22
C PHE A 42 23.80 -2.33 20.80
N VAL A 43 22.76 -3.07 20.49
CA VAL A 43 22.39 -3.46 19.13
C VAL A 43 20.87 -3.32 18.98
N VAL A 44 20.46 -2.91 17.80
CA VAL A 44 19.08 -3.01 17.31
C VAL A 44 19.08 -3.99 16.16
N GLN A 45 18.30 -5.05 16.26
CA GLN A 45 18.20 -6.07 15.23
C GLN A 45 16.80 -6.02 14.60
N GLU A 46 16.73 -5.91 13.28
CA GLU A 46 15.49 -6.06 12.53
C GLU A 46 15.18 -7.54 12.40
N HIS A 47 14.01 -7.94 12.90
CA HIS A 47 13.62 -9.33 13.05
C HIS A 47 12.32 -9.61 12.28
N HIS A 48 12.44 -10.34 11.17
CA HIS A 48 11.33 -10.81 10.34
C HIS A 48 10.81 -12.17 10.85
N ALA A 49 10.13 -12.16 12.01
CA ALA A 49 9.45 -13.30 12.61
C ALA A 49 7.99 -13.41 12.11
N ARG A 50 7.02 -13.84 12.94
CA ARG A 50 5.58 -13.81 12.58
C ARG A 50 5.08 -12.42 12.21
N ALA A 51 5.67 -11.40 12.82
CA ALA A 51 5.47 -10.00 12.50
C ALA A 51 6.82 -9.29 12.62
N LEU A 52 7.08 -8.37 11.71
CA LEU A 52 8.28 -7.54 11.78
C LEU A 52 8.32 -6.76 13.09
N HIS A 53 9.48 -6.77 13.75
CA HIS A 53 9.78 -5.96 14.92
C HIS A 53 11.29 -5.71 14.99
N TRP A 54 11.69 -4.80 15.86
CA TRP A 54 13.08 -4.49 16.14
C TRP A 54 13.41 -4.86 17.56
N ASP A 55 14.43 -5.72 17.74
CA ASP A 55 14.95 -6.09 19.04
C ASP A 55 16.01 -5.08 19.48
N LEU A 56 15.69 -4.25 20.48
CA LEU A 56 16.64 -3.39 21.15
C LEU A 56 17.28 -4.17 22.31
N ARG A 57 18.62 -4.27 22.29
CA ARG A 57 19.39 -5.00 23.30
C ARG A 57 20.49 -4.13 23.87
N LEU A 58 20.53 -4.02 25.20
CA LEU A 58 21.46 -3.16 25.95
C LEU A 58 22.38 -4.03 26.79
N GLU A 59 23.70 -3.91 26.59
CA GLU A 59 24.72 -4.62 27.41
C GLU A 59 24.66 -4.14 28.86
N ARG A 60 24.33 -5.05 29.80
CA ARG A 60 24.27 -4.75 31.22
C ARG A 60 24.61 -5.99 32.04
N ASP A 61 25.50 -5.83 33.02
CA ASP A 61 25.85 -6.88 33.99
C ASP A 61 26.20 -8.24 33.35
N GLY A 62 26.86 -8.22 32.17
CA GLY A 62 27.32 -9.41 31.45
C GLY A 62 26.30 -10.07 30.53
N VAL A 63 25.11 -9.49 30.38
CA VAL A 63 24.04 -9.94 29.47
C VAL A 63 23.51 -8.77 28.62
N LEU A 64 22.57 -9.06 27.75
CA LEU A 64 21.82 -8.07 26.97
C LEU A 64 20.37 -7.99 27.48
N ALA A 65 20.06 -6.95 28.24
CA ALA A 65 18.66 -6.62 28.53
C ALA A 65 17.92 -6.28 27.23
N SER A 66 16.78 -6.89 26.97
CA SER A 66 16.19 -6.94 25.64
C SER A 66 14.71 -6.54 25.60
N TRP A 67 14.36 -5.78 24.56
CA TRP A 67 12.97 -5.36 24.27
C TRP A 67 12.66 -5.55 22.79
N ALA A 68 11.55 -6.22 22.48
CA ALA A 68 10.98 -6.26 21.13
C ALA A 68 10.12 -5.01 20.91
N VAL A 69 10.40 -4.24 19.87
CA VAL A 69 9.75 -2.97 19.53
C VAL A 69 9.03 -3.11 18.16
N PRO A 70 7.69 -3.36 18.15
CA PRO A 70 6.95 -3.69 16.92
C PRO A 70 6.89 -2.59 15.86
N LYS A 71 7.20 -1.36 16.21
CA LYS A 71 7.20 -0.21 15.29
C LYS A 71 8.58 0.42 15.09
N GLY A 72 9.65 -0.27 15.55
CA GLY A 72 11.01 0.26 15.54
C GLY A 72 11.27 1.34 16.61
N ILE A 73 12.48 1.85 16.64
CA ILE A 73 12.91 2.87 17.60
C ILE A 73 12.27 4.23 17.21
N PRO A 74 11.55 4.93 18.12
CA PRO A 74 10.90 6.17 17.79
C PRO A 74 11.92 7.26 17.47
N VAL A 75 11.72 7.97 16.38
CA VAL A 75 12.54 9.12 15.95
C VAL A 75 11.87 10.45 16.25
N ASP A 76 10.55 10.45 16.46
CA ASP A 76 9.73 11.61 16.79
C ASP A 76 9.44 11.63 18.31
N PRO A 77 9.85 12.68 19.05
CA PRO A 77 9.59 12.80 20.48
C PRO A 77 8.09 12.95 20.83
N LYS A 78 7.22 13.14 19.85
CA LYS A 78 5.75 13.16 20.07
C LYS A 78 5.11 11.78 20.07
N LYS A 79 5.86 10.72 19.72
CA LYS A 79 5.36 9.36 19.59
C LYS A 79 6.05 8.41 20.57
N ASN A 80 5.27 7.65 21.33
CA ASN A 80 5.76 6.54 22.12
C ASN A 80 5.56 5.25 21.34
N HIS A 81 6.55 4.37 21.31
CA HIS A 81 6.38 3.03 20.76
C HIS A 81 6.32 1.98 21.86
N LEU A 82 5.47 0.95 21.67
CA LEU A 82 5.45 -0.21 22.53
C LEU A 82 6.81 -0.91 22.47
N ALA A 83 7.35 -1.26 23.64
CA ALA A 83 8.53 -2.09 23.80
C ALA A 83 8.19 -3.23 24.74
N VAL A 84 8.22 -4.47 24.25
CA VAL A 84 7.90 -5.65 25.05
C VAL A 84 9.21 -6.19 25.63
N HIS A 85 9.36 -6.12 26.96
CA HIS A 85 10.53 -6.68 27.63
C HIS A 85 10.54 -8.21 27.49
N THR A 86 11.64 -8.72 26.96
CA THR A 86 11.87 -10.15 26.74
C THR A 86 12.92 -10.67 27.73
N GLU A 87 13.31 -11.92 27.60
CA GLU A 87 14.42 -12.48 28.37
C GLU A 87 15.75 -11.81 28.04
N ASP A 88 16.67 -11.83 28.98
CA ASP A 88 18.03 -11.39 28.74
C ASP A 88 18.75 -12.33 27.75
N HIS A 89 19.56 -11.77 26.87
CA HIS A 89 20.29 -12.53 25.84
C HIS A 89 21.80 -12.52 26.10
N PRO A 90 22.55 -13.52 25.58
CA PRO A 90 24.00 -13.54 25.70
C PRO A 90 24.66 -12.40 24.86
N LEU A 91 25.87 -11.98 25.26
CA LEU A 91 26.61 -10.87 24.62
C LEU A 91 26.94 -11.14 23.15
N GLU A 92 27.01 -12.39 22.75
CA GLU A 92 27.23 -12.81 21.36
C GLU A 92 26.11 -12.33 20.41
N TYR A 93 24.92 -12.02 20.94
CA TYR A 93 23.84 -11.42 20.15
C TYR A 93 24.14 -10.00 19.65
N LEU A 94 25.14 -9.32 20.18
CA LEU A 94 25.57 -8.01 19.65
C LEU A 94 25.95 -8.06 18.15
N THR A 95 26.37 -9.21 17.67
CA THR A 95 26.79 -9.40 16.27
C THR A 95 26.01 -10.50 15.58
N PHE A 96 25.04 -11.09 16.25
CA PHE A 96 24.25 -12.17 15.66
C PHE A 96 23.37 -11.67 14.51
N HIS A 97 23.47 -12.35 13.40
CA HIS A 97 22.60 -12.19 12.22
C HIS A 97 22.42 -13.56 11.56
N GLY A 98 21.27 -13.82 10.99
CA GLY A 98 20.99 -15.10 10.34
C GLY A 98 19.52 -15.50 10.45
N GLU A 99 19.23 -16.73 10.03
CA GLU A 99 17.91 -17.32 10.08
C GLU A 99 17.77 -18.21 11.32
N ILE A 100 16.75 -17.93 12.14
CA ILE A 100 16.29 -18.83 13.20
C ILE A 100 15.23 -19.74 12.57
N PRO A 101 15.36 -21.07 12.65
CA PRO A 101 14.46 -22.00 11.97
C PRO A 101 12.98 -21.79 12.31
N GLN A 102 12.10 -21.98 11.34
CA GLN A 102 10.67 -21.93 11.57
C GLN A 102 10.21 -23.05 12.49
N GLY A 103 9.45 -22.71 13.50
CA GLY A 103 9.02 -23.63 14.55
C GLY A 103 9.76 -23.44 15.87
N GLU A 104 10.97 -22.88 15.84
CA GLU A 104 11.72 -22.50 17.03
C GLU A 104 11.20 -21.18 17.63
N TYR A 105 11.51 -20.95 18.90
CA TYR A 105 11.17 -19.69 19.56
C TYR A 105 11.91 -18.54 18.90
N GLY A 106 11.16 -17.54 18.42
CA GLY A 106 11.75 -16.42 17.67
C GLY A 106 12.09 -16.73 16.20
N GLY A 107 11.56 -17.85 15.62
CA GLY A 107 11.83 -18.24 14.23
C GLY A 107 11.61 -17.10 13.23
N GLY A 108 12.62 -16.88 12.35
CA GLY A 108 12.62 -15.83 11.33
C GLY A 108 14.02 -15.34 10.99
N GLN A 109 14.09 -14.37 10.05
CA GLN A 109 15.33 -13.75 9.61
C GLN A 109 15.67 -12.56 10.53
N MET A 110 16.89 -12.54 11.04
CA MET A 110 17.41 -11.46 11.89
C MET A 110 18.63 -10.79 11.25
N THR A 111 18.62 -9.45 11.20
CA THR A 111 19.74 -8.65 10.68
C THR A 111 20.09 -7.51 11.65
N VAL A 112 21.37 -7.20 11.78
CA VAL A 112 21.81 -6.03 12.57
C VAL A 112 21.38 -4.76 11.82
N TRP A 113 20.48 -3.99 12.43
CA TRP A 113 19.92 -2.75 11.88
C TRP A 113 20.71 -1.52 12.34
N ASP A 114 21.16 -1.50 13.59
CA ASP A 114 22.06 -0.49 14.16
C ASP A 114 22.86 -1.06 15.32
N THR A 115 24.02 -0.51 15.57
CA THR A 115 24.87 -0.87 16.71
C THR A 115 25.70 0.33 17.15
N GLY A 116 26.12 0.32 18.43
CA GLY A 116 26.92 1.41 18.96
C GLY A 116 27.18 1.25 20.44
N THR A 117 27.46 2.40 21.08
CA THR A 117 27.61 2.50 22.53
C THR A 117 26.49 3.32 23.14
N TYR A 118 26.31 3.19 24.44
CA TYR A 118 25.35 4.01 25.15
C TYR A 118 25.86 4.39 26.55
N GLU A 119 25.33 5.47 27.07
CA GLU A 119 25.54 5.94 28.44
C GLU A 119 24.26 5.76 29.24
N THR A 120 24.37 5.34 30.49
CA THR A 120 23.24 5.16 31.39
C THR A 120 23.06 6.40 32.27
N GLU A 121 21.92 7.08 32.18
CA GLU A 121 21.55 8.14 33.13
C GLU A 121 20.71 7.59 34.29
N LYS A 122 19.84 6.63 34.02
CA LYS A 122 19.01 5.96 35.04
C LYS A 122 18.77 4.51 34.66
N TRP A 123 18.83 3.63 35.66
CA TRP A 123 18.45 2.23 35.49
C TRP A 123 17.73 1.72 36.74
N SER A 124 16.49 1.33 36.56
CA SER A 124 15.67 0.71 37.62
C SER A 124 14.81 -0.39 37.03
N ASP A 125 14.10 -1.13 37.89
CA ASP A 125 13.20 -2.22 37.45
C ASP A 125 12.02 -1.74 36.58
N ARG A 126 11.74 -0.41 36.56
CA ARG A 126 10.59 0.17 35.85
C ARG A 126 10.93 1.26 34.87
N GLU A 127 12.19 1.69 34.85
CA GLU A 127 12.61 2.81 34.00
C GLU A 127 14.10 2.71 33.68
N VAL A 128 14.41 2.80 32.40
CA VAL A 128 15.76 2.84 31.86
C VAL A 128 15.90 4.10 31.02
N MET A 129 16.86 4.97 31.37
CA MET A 129 17.17 6.19 30.65
C MET A 129 18.60 6.14 30.16
N VAL A 130 18.78 6.28 28.84
CA VAL A 130 20.08 6.11 28.18
C VAL A 130 20.28 7.16 27.10
N VAL A 131 21.55 7.44 26.79
CA VAL A 131 21.95 8.23 25.63
C VAL A 131 22.67 7.32 24.66
N PHE A 132 22.09 7.14 23.47
CA PHE A 132 22.63 6.29 22.41
C PHE A 132 23.63 7.04 21.52
N HIS A 133 24.67 6.31 21.10
CA HIS A 133 25.70 6.71 20.16
C HIS A 133 25.85 5.65 19.06
N GLY A 134 24.79 5.47 18.24
CA GLY A 134 24.74 4.60 17.08
C GLY A 134 24.89 5.37 15.77
N GLU A 135 24.76 4.66 14.66
CA GLU A 135 24.73 5.29 13.34
C GLU A 135 23.32 5.83 12.99
N ARG A 136 22.27 5.10 13.39
CA ARG A 136 20.87 5.46 13.17
C ARG A 136 20.18 5.94 14.44
N VAL A 137 20.47 5.33 15.57
CA VAL A 137 19.88 5.66 16.87
C VAL A 137 20.85 6.48 17.68
N THR A 138 20.55 7.78 17.81
CA THR A 138 21.37 8.74 18.54
C THR A 138 20.52 9.56 19.50
N GLY A 139 21.14 10.03 20.62
CA GLY A 139 20.49 10.90 21.58
C GLY A 139 19.79 10.16 22.72
N LYS A 140 19.02 10.90 23.50
CA LYS A 140 18.46 10.46 24.77
C LYS A 140 17.11 9.79 24.60
N TYR A 141 16.98 8.61 25.24
CA TYR A 141 15.76 7.83 25.28
C TYR A 141 15.41 7.37 26.67
N VAL A 142 14.13 7.21 26.93
CA VAL A 142 13.62 6.55 28.13
C VAL A 142 12.74 5.35 27.76
N LEU A 143 12.98 4.21 28.39
CA LEU A 143 12.08 3.07 28.42
C LEU A 143 11.42 3.02 29.79
N PHE A 144 10.10 2.94 29.83
CA PHE A 144 9.35 2.87 31.10
C PHE A 144 8.25 1.82 31.05
N GLN A 145 8.14 1.07 32.17
CA GLN A 145 7.18 0.01 32.31
C GLN A 145 5.76 0.57 32.47
N THR A 146 4.81 0.02 31.72
CA THR A 146 3.38 0.33 31.86
C THR A 146 2.66 -0.78 32.61
N ARG A 147 2.76 -2.04 32.15
CA ARG A 147 2.10 -3.19 32.78
C ARG A 147 2.85 -4.50 32.45
N GLY A 148 3.22 -5.29 33.47
CA GLY A 148 3.90 -6.58 33.26
C GLY A 148 5.18 -6.41 32.44
N ASN A 149 5.28 -7.12 31.31
CA ASN A 149 6.40 -6.97 30.36
C ASN A 149 6.18 -5.89 29.30
N GLN A 150 5.08 -5.16 29.35
CA GLN A 150 4.82 -4.06 28.43
C GLN A 150 5.48 -2.78 28.93
N TRP A 151 6.34 -2.24 28.08
CA TRP A 151 7.05 -1.00 28.27
C TRP A 151 6.76 -0.05 27.10
N MET A 152 7.08 1.20 27.26
CA MET A 152 7.11 2.18 26.19
C MET A 152 8.53 2.68 26.03
N ILE A 153 8.95 2.88 24.79
CA ILE A 153 10.17 3.61 24.47
C ILE A 153 9.82 5.00 23.90
N HIS A 154 10.50 6.02 24.39
CA HIS A 154 10.27 7.42 24.05
C HIS A 154 11.61 8.13 23.80
N ARG A 155 11.69 8.91 22.72
CA ARG A 155 12.80 9.81 22.46
C ARG A 155 12.62 11.08 23.27
N MET A 156 13.63 11.45 24.05
CA MET A 156 13.59 12.66 24.90
C MET A 156 14.19 13.89 24.23
N ASP A 157 15.15 13.69 23.33
CA ASP A 157 15.77 14.76 22.57
C ASP A 157 14.88 15.21 21.42
N PRO A 158 15.02 16.44 20.93
CA PRO A 158 14.44 16.86 19.65
C PRO A 158 14.83 15.86 18.54
N PRO A 159 14.03 15.75 17.46
CA PRO A 159 14.40 14.91 16.33
C PRO A 159 15.78 15.36 15.79
N ALA A 160 16.60 14.39 15.37
CA ALA A 160 17.91 14.69 14.78
C ALA A 160 17.78 15.60 13.55
N ASP A 161 16.65 15.46 12.84
CA ASP A 161 16.24 16.34 11.76
C ASP A 161 15.00 17.14 12.20
N PRO A 162 15.14 18.45 12.47
CA PRO A 162 14.04 19.31 12.90
C PRO A 162 13.01 19.58 11.79
N THR A 163 13.32 19.25 10.53
CA THR A 163 12.41 19.43 9.38
C THR A 163 11.45 18.24 9.22
N ARG A 164 11.68 17.13 9.96
CA ARG A 164 10.74 16.01 9.98
C ARG A 164 9.37 16.43 10.46
N CYS A 165 8.34 15.99 9.76
CA CYS A 165 6.95 16.17 10.16
C CYS A 165 6.18 14.83 10.14
N ALA A 166 4.95 14.84 10.63
CA ALA A 166 4.10 13.65 10.60
C ALA A 166 3.57 13.43 9.19
N ALA A 167 3.54 12.17 8.75
CA ALA A 167 2.95 11.80 7.47
C ALA A 167 1.45 12.18 7.43
N PRO A 168 0.95 12.77 6.34
CA PRO A 168 -0.47 13.00 6.15
C PRO A 168 -1.24 11.67 6.09
N THR A 169 -2.48 11.64 6.57
CA THR A 169 -3.26 10.39 6.71
C THR A 169 -4.39 10.24 5.69
N ASP A 170 -4.71 11.31 4.96
CA ASP A 170 -5.92 11.47 4.15
C ASP A 170 -5.68 12.05 2.74
N LEU A 171 -4.51 11.78 2.16
CA LEU A 171 -4.19 12.23 0.81
C LEU A 171 -5.17 11.66 -0.22
N VAL A 172 -5.54 12.52 -1.17
CA VAL A 172 -6.27 12.14 -2.37
C VAL A 172 -5.29 12.10 -3.54
N PRO A 173 -5.23 11.02 -4.33
CA PRO A 173 -4.29 10.94 -5.44
C PRO A 173 -4.52 12.03 -6.49
N MET A 174 -3.41 12.55 -7.07
CA MET A 174 -3.44 13.41 -8.24
C MET A 174 -4.01 12.68 -9.45
N SER A 175 -4.82 13.34 -10.27
CA SER A 175 -5.47 12.76 -11.45
C SER A 175 -4.86 13.27 -12.75
N ALA A 176 -4.82 12.40 -13.77
CA ALA A 176 -4.35 12.73 -15.10
C ALA A 176 -5.46 13.29 -16.01
N THR A 177 -5.08 14.08 -17.01
CA THR A 177 -5.94 14.55 -18.10
C THR A 177 -5.87 13.59 -19.29
N LEU A 178 -7.00 13.36 -19.97
CA LEU A 178 -7.03 12.56 -21.19
C LEU A 178 -6.45 13.36 -22.37
N ALA A 179 -5.51 12.77 -23.10
CA ALA A 179 -4.93 13.36 -24.31
C ALA A 179 -5.13 12.45 -25.52
N LYS A 180 -5.26 13.04 -26.70
CA LYS A 180 -5.42 12.32 -27.99
C LYS A 180 -4.11 11.76 -28.51
N GLN A 181 -3.02 12.47 -28.28
CA GLN A 181 -1.69 12.15 -28.77
C GLN A 181 -0.62 12.49 -27.74
N ALA A 182 0.56 11.93 -27.93
CA ALA A 182 1.70 12.23 -27.10
C ALA A 182 2.01 13.73 -27.12
N PRO A 183 2.33 14.34 -25.97
CA PRO A 183 2.74 15.74 -25.92
C PRO A 183 4.05 15.93 -26.69
N PRO A 184 4.28 17.11 -27.28
CA PRO A 184 5.51 17.41 -27.97
C PRO A 184 6.68 17.62 -27.00
N GLY A 185 7.90 17.36 -27.47
CA GLY A 185 9.14 17.56 -26.71
C GLY A 185 9.56 16.34 -25.91
N ASP A 186 10.70 16.43 -25.29
CA ASP A 186 11.40 15.37 -24.55
C ASP A 186 11.33 15.51 -23.01
N ASN A 187 10.63 16.54 -22.52
CA ASN A 187 10.42 16.75 -21.07
C ASN A 187 9.30 15.89 -20.49
N TRP A 188 9.16 14.66 -20.99
CA TRP A 188 8.12 13.72 -20.58
C TRP A 188 8.68 12.34 -20.31
N ALA A 189 8.16 11.70 -19.26
CA ALA A 189 8.37 10.29 -18.98
C ALA A 189 7.09 9.52 -19.27
N TYR A 190 7.22 8.37 -19.92
CA TYR A 190 6.12 7.49 -20.28
C TYR A 190 6.17 6.21 -19.48
N GLU A 191 5.02 5.81 -18.95
CA GLU A 191 4.80 4.57 -18.21
C GLU A 191 3.61 3.83 -18.81
N LEU A 192 3.56 2.51 -18.68
CA LEU A 192 2.36 1.75 -19.02
C LEU A 192 1.20 2.19 -18.13
N LYS A 193 0.02 2.34 -18.71
CA LYS A 193 -1.20 2.57 -17.94
C LYS A 193 -1.75 1.22 -17.47
N TRP A 194 -1.59 0.98 -16.18
CA TRP A 194 -2.06 -0.24 -15.54
C TRP A 194 -3.56 -0.20 -15.33
N ASP A 195 -4.22 -1.33 -15.58
CA ASP A 195 -5.66 -1.52 -15.40
C ASP A 195 -5.92 -2.22 -14.07
N GLY A 196 -6.38 -1.48 -13.07
CA GLY A 196 -6.54 -1.98 -11.71
C GLY A 196 -7.30 -1.02 -10.80
N ILE A 197 -6.96 -1.06 -9.51
CA ILE A 197 -7.46 -0.16 -8.48
C ILE A 197 -6.32 0.69 -7.97
N ARG A 198 -6.41 2.00 -8.17
CA ARG A 198 -5.44 2.92 -7.61
C ARG A 198 -5.55 3.00 -6.10
N ALA A 199 -4.42 2.84 -5.44
CA ALA A 199 -4.34 2.94 -4.00
C ALA A 199 -3.06 3.67 -3.55
N LEU A 200 -3.18 4.45 -2.48
CA LEU A 200 -2.02 4.94 -1.74
C LEU A 200 -1.62 3.90 -0.70
N GLY A 201 -0.35 3.51 -0.70
CA GLY A 201 0.25 2.62 0.29
C GLY A 201 0.94 3.42 1.38
N TYR A 202 0.39 3.42 2.60
CA TYR A 202 0.99 4.05 3.78
C TYR A 202 1.78 3.04 4.56
N VAL A 203 3.09 3.23 4.67
CA VAL A 203 3.99 2.36 5.44
C VAL A 203 4.45 3.09 6.70
N ASP A 204 4.30 2.44 7.84
CA ASP A 204 4.78 2.91 9.15
C ASP A 204 5.28 1.70 9.95
N GLY A 205 6.57 1.68 10.27
CA GLY A 205 7.19 0.62 11.07
C GLY A 205 6.94 -0.79 10.50
N GLY A 206 7.16 -0.98 9.21
CA GLY A 206 7.02 -2.27 8.52
C GLY A 206 5.58 -2.72 8.28
N ARG A 207 4.59 -1.90 8.61
CA ARG A 207 3.18 -2.17 8.34
C ARG A 207 2.69 -1.30 7.20
N ILE A 208 1.94 -1.89 6.30
CA ILE A 208 1.34 -1.15 5.19
C ILE A 208 -0.18 -1.11 5.31
N ARG A 209 -0.74 0.03 4.98
CA ARG A 209 -2.18 0.28 4.84
C ARG A 209 -2.46 0.83 3.45
N PHE A 210 -3.35 0.19 2.71
CA PHE A 210 -3.78 0.63 1.38
C PHE A 210 -5.10 1.39 1.47
N VAL A 211 -5.11 2.58 0.88
CA VAL A 211 -6.28 3.45 0.82
C VAL A 211 -6.60 3.74 -0.64
N SER A 212 -7.78 3.36 -1.07
CA SER A 212 -8.26 3.61 -2.45
C SER A 212 -8.49 5.11 -2.70
N ARG A 213 -8.71 5.47 -3.97
CA ARG A 213 -9.02 6.85 -4.36
C ARG A 213 -10.17 7.46 -3.56
N ASN A 214 -11.20 6.68 -3.22
CA ASN A 214 -12.35 7.12 -2.44
C ASN A 214 -12.12 7.07 -0.92
N ARG A 215 -10.86 6.98 -0.50
CA ARG A 215 -10.45 6.92 0.91
C ARG A 215 -10.94 5.69 1.68
N ASN A 216 -11.35 4.63 0.97
CA ASN A 216 -11.70 3.36 1.59
C ASN A 216 -10.41 2.57 1.89
N GLU A 217 -10.30 2.05 3.11
CA GLU A 217 -9.23 1.14 3.44
C GLU A 217 -9.50 -0.24 2.82
N VAL A 218 -8.56 -0.72 2.01
CA VAL A 218 -8.68 -1.98 1.27
C VAL A 218 -7.62 -3.02 1.63
N THR A 219 -6.80 -2.76 2.62
CA THR A 219 -5.66 -3.61 3.06
C THR A 219 -6.07 -5.05 3.35
N HIS A 220 -7.24 -5.25 3.99
CA HIS A 220 -7.74 -6.56 4.36
C HIS A 220 -8.05 -7.46 3.16
N ARG A 221 -8.38 -6.87 2.00
CA ARG A 221 -8.71 -7.59 0.75
C ARG A 221 -7.48 -8.18 0.05
N TYR A 222 -6.28 -7.65 0.34
CA TYR A 222 -5.02 -7.98 -0.34
C TYR A 222 -3.93 -8.36 0.66
N PRO A 223 -4.12 -9.47 1.42
CA PRO A 223 -3.18 -9.87 2.48
C PRO A 223 -1.77 -10.16 1.97
N GLU A 224 -1.62 -10.60 0.70
CA GLU A 224 -0.34 -10.86 0.03
C GLU A 224 0.52 -9.61 -0.10
N LEU A 225 -0.07 -8.41 -0.15
CA LEU A 225 0.64 -7.14 -0.28
C LEU A 225 1.24 -6.64 1.05
N ARG A 226 0.87 -7.23 2.19
CA ARG A 226 1.37 -6.81 3.51
C ARG A 226 2.88 -6.95 3.63
N LYS A 227 3.47 -7.92 2.94
CA LYS A 227 4.91 -8.14 2.90
C LYS A 227 5.70 -6.97 2.29
N LEU A 228 5.06 -6.09 1.52
CA LEU A 228 5.69 -4.86 1.04
C LEU A 228 6.07 -3.93 2.21
N GLY A 229 5.21 -3.80 3.23
CA GLY A 229 5.54 -3.05 4.44
C GLY A 229 6.77 -3.60 5.13
N GLU A 230 6.85 -4.92 5.30
CA GLU A 230 8.01 -5.61 5.88
C GLU A 230 9.28 -5.39 5.04
N ALA A 231 9.17 -5.43 3.71
CA ALA A 231 10.31 -5.19 2.81
C ALA A 231 10.82 -3.74 2.84
N ILE A 232 9.96 -2.77 3.14
CA ILE A 232 10.34 -1.36 3.33
C ILE A 232 10.98 -1.15 4.72
N GLY A 233 10.61 -1.98 5.71
CA GLY A 233 11.19 -1.94 7.04
C GLY A 233 10.70 -0.77 7.90
N ALA A 234 11.59 -0.22 8.72
CA ALA A 234 11.28 0.85 9.70
C ALA A 234 10.95 2.22 9.08
N ARG A 235 10.99 2.34 7.77
CA ARG A 235 10.79 3.62 7.07
C ARG A 235 9.33 4.07 7.12
N ASP A 236 9.14 5.37 7.11
CA ASP A 236 7.84 6.04 7.00
C ASP A 236 7.65 6.49 5.54
N VAL A 237 6.77 5.83 4.79
CA VAL A 237 6.66 6.01 3.33
C VAL A 237 5.20 6.09 2.90
N ILE A 238 4.88 7.00 1.97
CA ILE A 238 3.62 6.98 1.22
C ILE A 238 3.93 6.76 -0.25
N LEU A 239 3.40 5.67 -0.78
CA LEU A 239 3.53 5.25 -2.17
C LEU A 239 2.22 5.51 -2.93
N ASP A 240 2.32 5.85 -4.21
CA ASP A 240 1.19 5.90 -5.13
C ASP A 240 1.35 4.80 -6.18
N GLY A 241 0.33 3.98 -6.35
CA GLY A 241 0.40 2.82 -7.22
C GLY A 241 -0.96 2.26 -7.61
N GLU A 242 -0.92 1.21 -8.42
CA GLU A 242 -2.09 0.48 -8.89
C GLU A 242 -2.04 -0.96 -8.38
N ILE A 243 -3.11 -1.44 -7.75
CA ILE A 243 -3.30 -2.86 -7.42
C ILE A 243 -3.90 -3.52 -8.65
N ALA A 244 -3.16 -4.44 -9.27
CA ALA A 244 -3.55 -5.12 -10.50
C ALA A 244 -3.50 -6.65 -10.35
N ALA A 245 -4.43 -7.35 -11.00
CA ALA A 245 -4.35 -8.79 -11.25
C ALA A 245 -3.90 -9.04 -12.69
N PHE A 246 -3.38 -10.23 -12.96
CA PHE A 246 -2.82 -10.58 -14.27
C PHE A 246 -3.51 -11.81 -14.83
N ASP A 247 -3.65 -11.87 -16.16
CA ASP A 247 -4.09 -13.06 -16.88
C ASP A 247 -2.94 -14.08 -16.98
N ASP A 248 -3.24 -15.24 -17.56
CA ASP A 248 -2.26 -16.34 -17.70
C ASP A 248 -1.12 -16.01 -18.68
N ALA A 249 -1.28 -14.94 -19.47
CA ALA A 249 -0.25 -14.39 -20.34
C ALA A 249 0.55 -13.25 -19.68
N GLY A 250 0.30 -12.96 -18.39
CA GLY A 250 0.97 -11.89 -17.64
C GLY A 250 0.50 -10.47 -17.97
N ARG A 251 -0.67 -10.31 -18.61
CA ARG A 251 -1.24 -8.99 -18.92
C ARG A 251 -2.20 -8.55 -17.81
N PRO A 252 -2.26 -7.25 -17.47
CA PRO A 252 -3.25 -6.74 -16.53
C PRO A 252 -4.67 -7.13 -16.93
N SER A 253 -5.44 -7.66 -15.98
CA SER A 253 -6.81 -8.12 -16.19
C SER A 253 -7.73 -7.62 -15.09
N PHE A 254 -8.52 -6.61 -15.41
CA PHE A 254 -9.51 -6.07 -14.48
C PHE A 254 -10.61 -7.10 -14.16
N GLU A 255 -10.98 -7.97 -15.13
CA GLU A 255 -11.94 -9.07 -14.92
C GLU A 255 -11.46 -10.02 -13.80
N LYS A 256 -10.18 -10.41 -13.80
CA LYS A 256 -9.61 -11.21 -12.71
C LYS A 256 -9.61 -10.43 -11.38
N LEU A 257 -9.24 -9.14 -11.41
CA LEU A 257 -9.23 -8.30 -10.21
C LEU A 257 -10.62 -8.15 -9.59
N GLN A 258 -11.67 -8.05 -10.39
CA GLN A 258 -13.06 -7.97 -9.91
C GLN A 258 -13.47 -9.13 -9.02
N GLN A 259 -12.91 -10.34 -9.23
CA GLN A 259 -13.17 -11.49 -8.36
C GLN A 259 -12.67 -11.27 -6.92
N ARG A 260 -11.77 -10.29 -6.69
CA ARG A 260 -11.21 -9.91 -5.41
C ARG A 260 -11.94 -8.74 -4.74
N MET A 261 -12.72 -7.95 -5.52
CA MET A 261 -13.25 -6.65 -5.04
C MET A 261 -14.40 -6.80 -4.03
N HIS A 262 -15.27 -7.79 -4.20
CA HIS A 262 -16.51 -7.96 -3.42
C HIS A 262 -16.46 -9.09 -2.40
N VAL A 263 -15.25 -9.52 -2.05
CA VAL A 263 -15.08 -10.70 -1.20
C VAL A 263 -15.07 -10.32 0.26
N GLU A 264 -15.97 -10.93 1.02
CA GLU A 264 -16.06 -10.82 2.47
C GLU A 264 -15.65 -12.14 3.14
N GLY A 265 -15.07 -12.04 4.32
CA GLY A 265 -14.66 -13.18 5.14
C GLY A 265 -13.23 -13.67 4.87
N ASP A 266 -12.47 -13.81 5.93
CA ASP A 266 -11.03 -14.11 5.89
C ASP A 266 -10.66 -15.40 5.15
N ALA A 267 -11.51 -16.42 5.21
CA ALA A 267 -11.25 -17.70 4.53
C ALA A 267 -11.36 -17.55 3.00
N ALA A 268 -12.37 -16.82 2.52
CA ALA A 268 -12.56 -16.55 1.10
C ALA A 268 -11.46 -15.62 0.56
N ILE A 269 -11.08 -14.60 1.32
CA ILE A 269 -9.99 -13.69 0.96
C ILE A 269 -8.67 -14.46 0.82
N ARG A 270 -8.31 -15.31 1.79
CA ARG A 270 -7.07 -16.12 1.71
C ARG A 270 -7.07 -17.10 0.55
N ARG A 271 -8.20 -17.76 0.27
CA ARG A 271 -8.32 -18.65 -0.89
C ARG A 271 -8.08 -17.90 -2.19
N LEU A 272 -8.78 -16.79 -2.39
CA LEU A 272 -8.67 -15.98 -3.61
C LEU A 272 -7.31 -15.27 -3.75
N ALA A 273 -6.61 -14.97 -2.65
CA ALA A 273 -5.25 -14.47 -2.72
C ALA A 273 -4.29 -15.46 -3.39
N ASN A 274 -4.55 -16.78 -3.27
CA ASN A 274 -3.77 -17.81 -3.95
C ASN A 274 -4.26 -18.08 -5.38
N GLU A 275 -5.60 -18.04 -5.62
CA GLU A 275 -6.21 -18.34 -6.94
C GLU A 275 -6.05 -17.18 -7.92
N VAL A 276 -6.15 -15.95 -7.45
CA VAL A 276 -6.05 -14.70 -8.21
C VAL A 276 -5.13 -13.73 -7.48
N PRO A 277 -3.83 -13.98 -7.47
CA PRO A 277 -2.87 -13.09 -6.82
C PRO A 277 -2.85 -11.72 -7.50
N VAL A 278 -2.63 -10.68 -6.70
CA VAL A 278 -2.47 -9.31 -7.19
C VAL A 278 -1.04 -8.83 -6.96
N ALA A 279 -0.64 -7.81 -7.73
CA ALA A 279 0.58 -7.07 -7.48
C ALA A 279 0.28 -5.57 -7.32
N TYR A 280 1.05 -4.91 -6.48
CA TYR A 280 1.04 -3.46 -6.34
C TYR A 280 2.13 -2.85 -7.22
N ILE A 281 1.69 -2.11 -8.24
CA ILE A 281 2.55 -1.47 -9.24
C ILE A 281 2.79 -0.04 -8.79
N VAL A 282 3.98 0.21 -8.27
CA VAL A 282 4.34 1.50 -7.66
C VAL A 282 4.93 2.42 -8.71
N PHE A 283 4.36 3.59 -8.89
CA PHE A 283 4.80 4.55 -9.90
C PHE A 283 5.13 5.95 -9.36
N ASP A 284 4.87 6.24 -8.08
CA ASP A 284 5.30 7.47 -7.42
C ASP A 284 5.53 7.26 -5.92
N VAL A 285 6.32 8.15 -5.30
CA VAL A 285 6.54 8.23 -3.86
C VAL A 285 6.29 9.66 -3.40
N LEU A 286 5.42 9.82 -2.39
CA LEU A 286 4.91 11.12 -1.96
C LEU A 286 5.47 11.60 -0.64
N TRP A 287 5.94 10.65 0.17
CA TRP A 287 6.46 10.87 1.51
C TRP A 287 7.56 9.89 1.81
N LEU A 288 8.61 10.35 2.46
CA LEU A 288 9.74 9.52 2.82
C LEU A 288 10.41 10.02 4.11
N ASP A 289 10.45 9.15 5.13
CA ASP A 289 11.18 9.37 6.38
C ASP A 289 10.94 10.74 7.05
N GLY A 290 9.68 11.16 7.08
CA GLY A 290 9.27 12.41 7.73
C GLY A 290 9.28 13.65 6.82
N HIS A 291 9.50 13.47 5.50
CA HIS A 291 9.56 14.57 4.54
C HIS A 291 8.54 14.39 3.42
N SER A 292 7.85 15.46 3.08
CA SER A 292 7.04 15.52 1.86
C SER A 292 7.94 15.56 0.64
N LEU A 293 7.65 14.70 -0.33
CA LEU A 293 8.31 14.73 -1.64
C LEU A 293 7.42 15.39 -2.69
N MET A 294 6.20 15.80 -2.33
CA MET A 294 5.20 16.28 -3.30
C MET A 294 5.60 17.56 -4.01
N GLU A 295 6.41 18.40 -3.35
CA GLU A 295 6.96 19.64 -3.95
C GLU A 295 8.21 19.39 -4.83
N LEU A 296 8.78 18.19 -4.81
CA LEU A 296 9.84 17.82 -5.72
C LEU A 296 9.29 17.57 -7.12
N THR A 297 10.14 17.70 -8.13
CA THR A 297 9.80 17.33 -9.51
C THR A 297 9.51 15.83 -9.61
N TYR A 298 8.75 15.42 -10.65
CA TYR A 298 8.51 14.00 -10.91
C TYR A 298 9.83 13.23 -11.10
N GLU A 299 10.81 13.81 -11.78
CA GLU A 299 12.14 13.21 -11.98
C GLU A 299 12.83 12.91 -10.64
N GLU A 300 12.84 13.88 -9.72
CA GLU A 300 13.42 13.70 -8.38
C GLU A 300 12.65 12.66 -7.56
N ARG A 301 11.32 12.68 -7.56
CA ARG A 301 10.51 11.66 -6.88
C ARG A 301 10.74 10.28 -7.46
N ARG A 302 10.85 10.18 -8.79
CA ARG A 302 11.15 8.91 -9.47
C ARG A 302 12.52 8.36 -9.08
N ALA A 303 13.54 9.19 -8.96
CA ALA A 303 14.84 8.79 -8.47
C ALA A 303 14.75 8.22 -7.04
N ARG A 304 14.03 8.89 -6.13
CA ARG A 304 13.79 8.39 -4.76
C ARG A 304 13.03 7.06 -4.74
N LEU A 305 12.04 6.89 -5.63
CA LEU A 305 11.29 5.65 -5.75
C LEU A 305 12.20 4.48 -6.19
N VAL A 306 13.08 4.70 -7.16
CA VAL A 306 14.03 3.69 -7.65
C VAL A 306 15.04 3.29 -6.56
N GLU A 307 15.48 4.24 -5.74
CA GLU A 307 16.37 3.99 -4.59
C GLU A 307 15.73 3.05 -3.55
N LEU A 308 14.40 3.00 -3.45
CA LEU A 308 13.69 2.07 -2.56
C LEU A 308 13.77 0.60 -3.01
N ARG A 309 14.15 0.33 -4.26
CA ARG A 309 14.34 -1.02 -4.83
C ARG A 309 13.14 -1.95 -4.64
N LEU A 310 11.94 -1.42 -4.86
CA LEU A 310 10.68 -2.13 -4.63
C LEU A 310 10.43 -3.17 -5.73
N ASN A 311 11.06 -4.34 -5.62
CA ASN A 311 10.85 -5.48 -6.49
C ASN A 311 10.68 -6.74 -5.62
N GLY A 312 9.49 -7.30 -5.62
CA GLY A 312 9.13 -8.48 -4.85
C GLY A 312 8.08 -9.31 -5.56
N PRO A 313 7.62 -10.40 -4.95
CA PRO A 313 6.70 -11.33 -5.61
C PRO A 313 5.35 -10.68 -5.98
N ASN A 314 4.89 -9.71 -5.20
CA ASN A 314 3.60 -9.08 -5.36
C ASN A 314 3.68 -7.54 -5.44
N TRP A 315 4.85 -6.96 -5.70
CA TRP A 315 5.04 -5.53 -5.94
C TRP A 315 6.23 -5.26 -6.83
N GLN A 316 6.16 -4.18 -7.59
CA GLN A 316 7.25 -3.74 -8.44
C GLN A 316 7.17 -2.25 -8.73
N THR A 317 8.33 -1.67 -9.04
CA THR A 317 8.44 -0.34 -9.65
C THR A 317 8.82 -0.55 -11.13
N PRO A 318 7.85 -0.47 -12.08
CA PRO A 318 8.15 -0.69 -13.48
C PRO A 318 9.04 0.43 -14.04
N PRO A 319 9.80 0.17 -15.12
CA PRO A 319 10.57 1.21 -15.78
C PRO A 319 9.66 2.27 -16.41
N ASN A 320 10.21 3.46 -16.59
CA ASN A 320 9.66 4.52 -17.42
C ASN A 320 10.61 4.81 -18.59
N GLU A 321 10.09 5.41 -19.66
CA GLU A 321 10.84 5.88 -20.82
C GLU A 321 10.78 7.40 -20.86
N VAL A 322 11.94 8.05 -20.94
CA VAL A 322 12.02 9.51 -21.09
C VAL A 322 12.22 9.85 -22.57
N GLY A 323 11.45 10.80 -23.07
CA GLY A 323 11.54 11.24 -24.47
C GLY A 323 10.18 11.40 -25.15
N ASP A 324 10.03 10.89 -26.38
CA ASP A 324 8.80 11.02 -27.17
C ASP A 324 7.75 9.91 -26.95
N GLY A 325 8.10 8.90 -26.17
CA GLY A 325 7.22 7.81 -25.71
C GLY A 325 6.75 6.86 -26.81
N ARG A 326 7.30 6.92 -28.04
CA ARG A 326 6.83 6.07 -29.15
C ARG A 326 6.98 4.59 -28.85
N ALA A 327 8.13 4.16 -28.31
CA ALA A 327 8.38 2.77 -27.99
C ALA A 327 7.38 2.26 -26.93
N MET A 328 7.11 3.05 -25.88
CA MET A 328 6.15 2.70 -24.84
C MET A 328 4.71 2.60 -25.37
N ILE A 329 4.32 3.54 -26.26
CA ILE A 329 3.01 3.55 -26.92
C ILE A 329 2.85 2.30 -27.81
N ASP A 330 3.87 1.96 -28.60
CA ASP A 330 3.85 0.80 -29.48
C ASP A 330 3.81 -0.51 -28.69
N VAL A 331 4.59 -0.63 -27.62
CA VAL A 331 4.53 -1.76 -26.67
C VAL A 331 3.12 -1.88 -26.11
N SER A 332 2.53 -0.77 -25.64
CA SER A 332 1.19 -0.80 -25.04
C SER A 332 0.12 -1.28 -26.03
N LYS A 333 0.22 -0.90 -27.31
CA LYS A 333 -0.67 -1.39 -28.40
C LYS A 333 -0.43 -2.86 -28.71
N GLN A 334 0.83 -3.26 -28.88
CA GLN A 334 1.22 -4.63 -29.22
C GLN A 334 0.71 -5.64 -28.17
N PHE A 335 0.80 -5.29 -26.89
CA PHE A 335 0.34 -6.15 -25.80
C PHE A 335 -1.13 -5.94 -25.43
N GLY A 336 -1.88 -5.10 -26.16
CA GLY A 336 -3.30 -4.84 -25.91
C GLY A 336 -3.60 -4.20 -24.56
N LEU A 337 -2.66 -3.43 -24.03
CA LEU A 337 -2.80 -2.72 -22.76
C LEU A 337 -3.72 -1.50 -22.90
N GLU A 338 -4.19 -0.94 -21.79
CA GLU A 338 -5.13 0.18 -21.77
C GLU A 338 -4.56 1.43 -22.46
N GLY A 339 -3.23 1.65 -22.37
CA GLY A 339 -2.54 2.79 -22.93
C GLY A 339 -1.26 3.12 -22.17
N VAL A 340 -0.88 4.39 -22.20
CA VAL A 340 0.29 4.91 -21.47
C VAL A 340 -0.06 6.15 -20.66
N MET A 341 0.73 6.41 -19.63
CA MET A 341 0.75 7.65 -18.87
C MET A 341 1.97 8.46 -19.28
N ALA A 342 1.79 9.72 -19.70
CA ALA A 342 2.87 10.66 -19.88
C ALA A 342 2.91 11.61 -18.68
N LYS A 343 4.04 11.68 -18.00
CA LYS A 343 4.27 12.53 -16.83
C LYS A 343 5.37 13.54 -17.13
N ARG A 344 5.09 14.82 -16.92
CA ARG A 344 6.06 15.87 -17.18
C ARG A 344 7.16 15.85 -16.12
N LEU A 345 8.43 15.80 -16.53
CA LEU A 345 9.58 15.58 -15.66
C LEU A 345 9.72 16.63 -14.55
N ASP A 346 9.48 17.89 -14.87
CA ASP A 346 9.58 19.05 -13.96
C ASP A 346 8.31 19.29 -13.11
N SER A 347 7.34 18.36 -13.12
CA SER A 347 6.05 18.58 -12.44
C SER A 347 6.10 18.17 -10.97
N ILE A 348 5.47 18.96 -10.12
CA ILE A 348 5.17 18.61 -8.74
C ILE A 348 3.96 17.66 -8.66
N TYR A 349 3.76 17.04 -7.50
CA TYR A 349 2.56 16.24 -7.24
C TYR A 349 1.50 17.09 -6.53
N GLU A 350 0.32 17.23 -7.13
CA GLU A 350 -0.79 18.06 -6.64
C GLU A 350 -1.93 17.16 -6.12
N PRO A 351 -1.96 16.82 -4.81
CA PRO A 351 -2.98 15.95 -4.26
C PRO A 351 -4.40 16.44 -4.56
N GLY A 352 -5.28 15.53 -4.97
CA GLY A 352 -6.69 15.80 -5.25
C GLY A 352 -6.97 16.57 -6.53
N LYS A 353 -5.95 17.10 -7.22
CA LYS A 353 -6.15 17.86 -8.45
C LYS A 353 -6.04 17.00 -9.71
N ARG A 354 -6.77 17.41 -10.74
CA ARG A 354 -6.55 16.94 -12.10
C ARG A 354 -5.53 17.85 -12.77
N SER A 355 -4.42 17.28 -13.25
CA SER A 355 -3.31 18.06 -13.79
C SER A 355 -3.04 17.71 -15.25
N ARG A 356 -2.66 18.72 -16.04
CA ARG A 356 -2.11 18.55 -17.41
C ARG A 356 -0.65 18.12 -17.41
N ALA A 357 0.00 18.13 -16.26
CA ALA A 357 1.34 17.58 -16.11
C ALA A 357 1.35 16.05 -16.15
N TRP A 358 0.19 15.40 -15.94
CA TRP A 358 -0.03 13.98 -16.15
C TRP A 358 -1.09 13.78 -17.23
N LEU A 359 -0.71 13.10 -18.31
CA LEU A 359 -1.59 12.80 -19.42
C LEU A 359 -1.80 11.30 -19.53
N LYS A 360 -3.04 10.88 -19.77
CA LYS A 360 -3.37 9.49 -20.09
C LYS A 360 -3.66 9.38 -21.59
N LEU A 361 -2.92 8.53 -22.28
CA LEU A 361 -3.06 8.20 -23.70
C LEU A 361 -3.65 6.81 -23.81
N LYS A 362 -4.91 6.70 -24.15
CA LYS A 362 -5.63 5.43 -24.19
C LYS A 362 -5.60 4.82 -25.59
N ASN A 363 -5.32 3.53 -25.68
CA ASN A 363 -5.38 2.77 -26.94
C ASN A 363 -6.82 2.55 -27.42
N ARG A 364 -7.76 2.48 -26.46
CA ARG A 364 -9.21 2.37 -26.68
C ARG A 364 -9.92 3.33 -25.75
N MET A 365 -11.09 3.80 -26.16
CA MET A 365 -11.91 4.64 -25.28
C MET A 365 -12.51 3.77 -24.19
N ARG A 366 -12.12 4.00 -22.96
CA ARG A 366 -12.71 3.40 -21.75
C ARG A 366 -13.02 4.51 -20.77
N GLN A 367 -14.22 4.44 -20.21
CA GLN A 367 -14.67 5.41 -19.23
C GLN A 367 -15.64 4.75 -18.26
N GLU A 368 -15.71 5.28 -17.07
CA GLU A 368 -16.74 4.95 -16.11
C GLU A 368 -18.06 5.63 -16.47
N PHE A 369 -19.18 4.93 -16.21
CA PHE A 369 -20.54 5.43 -16.36
C PHE A 369 -21.37 5.07 -15.14
N VAL A 370 -22.36 5.90 -14.85
CA VAL A 370 -23.37 5.63 -13.83
C VAL A 370 -24.54 4.89 -14.47
N VAL A 371 -25.01 3.83 -13.84
CA VAL A 371 -26.21 3.11 -14.29
C VAL A 371 -27.43 3.78 -13.74
N GLY A 372 -28.27 4.38 -14.58
CA GLY A 372 -29.56 4.96 -14.21
C GLY A 372 -30.76 4.07 -14.56
N GLY A 373 -30.50 2.90 -15.15
CA GLY A 373 -31.58 1.95 -15.49
C GLY A 373 -31.08 0.80 -16.35
N TRP A 374 -32.01 -0.03 -16.79
CA TRP A 374 -31.75 -1.16 -17.68
C TRP A 374 -32.93 -1.45 -18.58
N GLN A 375 -32.69 -2.09 -19.73
CA GLN A 375 -33.72 -2.56 -20.63
C GLN A 375 -33.79 -4.09 -20.61
N PRO A 376 -35.00 -4.68 -20.64
CA PRO A 376 -35.17 -6.13 -20.82
C PRO A 376 -34.51 -6.62 -22.11
N GLY A 377 -33.97 -7.82 -22.07
CA GLY A 377 -33.41 -8.48 -23.21
C GLY A 377 -34.53 -9.13 -24.09
N GLU A 378 -34.15 -9.49 -25.31
CA GLU A 378 -35.00 -10.20 -26.27
C GLU A 378 -34.54 -11.67 -26.41
N GLY A 379 -35.39 -12.52 -26.94
CA GLY A 379 -35.09 -13.93 -27.18
C GLY A 379 -34.73 -14.69 -25.89
N GLY A 380 -33.57 -15.32 -25.82
CA GLY A 380 -33.12 -16.11 -24.68
C GLY A 380 -32.88 -15.30 -23.38
N ARG A 381 -32.97 -13.97 -23.42
CA ARG A 381 -32.85 -13.05 -22.26
C ARG A 381 -34.17 -12.34 -21.96
N THR A 382 -35.28 -12.83 -22.45
CA THR A 382 -36.60 -12.25 -22.19
C THR A 382 -36.88 -12.21 -20.69
N GLY A 383 -37.21 -11.02 -20.17
CA GLY A 383 -37.47 -10.82 -18.74
C GLY A 383 -36.24 -10.54 -17.87
N SER A 384 -35.03 -10.75 -18.38
CA SER A 384 -33.76 -10.48 -17.75
C SER A 384 -33.11 -9.22 -18.33
N ILE A 385 -31.97 -8.78 -17.76
CA ILE A 385 -31.23 -7.61 -18.23
C ILE A 385 -30.65 -7.84 -19.62
N GLY A 386 -31.11 -7.07 -20.61
CA GLY A 386 -30.58 -7.05 -21.96
C GLY A 386 -29.46 -6.02 -22.15
N SER A 387 -29.63 -4.82 -21.56
CA SER A 387 -28.60 -3.78 -21.58
C SER A 387 -28.74 -2.84 -20.38
N LEU A 388 -27.62 -2.30 -19.91
CA LEU A 388 -27.54 -1.23 -18.91
C LEU A 388 -27.74 0.11 -19.62
N VAL A 389 -28.47 1.03 -18.99
CA VAL A 389 -28.71 2.40 -19.46
C VAL A 389 -27.79 3.31 -18.67
N LEU A 390 -26.89 4.01 -19.38
CA LEU A 390 -25.69 4.62 -18.86
C LEU A 390 -25.76 6.15 -18.91
N GLY A 391 -25.18 6.79 -17.93
CA GLY A 391 -24.99 8.25 -17.87
C GLY A 391 -23.70 8.68 -17.23
N TYR A 392 -23.48 9.98 -17.22
CA TYR A 392 -22.40 10.66 -16.52
C TYR A 392 -22.95 11.95 -15.88
N TYR A 393 -22.30 12.47 -14.88
CA TYR A 393 -22.69 13.74 -14.27
C TYR A 393 -22.05 14.93 -15.00
N ASP A 394 -22.88 15.99 -15.17
CA ASP A 394 -22.44 17.32 -15.63
C ASP A 394 -23.01 18.32 -14.60
N GLY A 395 -22.15 18.72 -13.67
CA GLY A 395 -22.60 19.30 -12.40
C GLY A 395 -23.43 18.30 -11.61
N ASP A 396 -24.61 18.67 -11.14
CA ASP A 396 -25.51 17.79 -10.38
C ASP A 396 -26.51 17.01 -11.27
N GLU A 397 -26.42 17.16 -12.60
CA GLU A 397 -27.34 16.55 -13.53
C GLU A 397 -26.77 15.25 -14.11
N LEU A 398 -27.54 14.15 -14.02
CA LEU A 398 -27.21 12.92 -14.72
C LEU A 398 -27.61 13.03 -16.20
N VAL A 399 -26.63 12.90 -17.09
CA VAL A 399 -26.78 13.00 -18.54
C VAL A 399 -26.74 11.63 -19.17
N TYR A 400 -27.73 11.27 -19.99
CA TYR A 400 -27.74 10.01 -20.70
C TYR A 400 -26.60 9.90 -21.71
N ALA A 401 -25.88 8.79 -21.71
CA ALA A 401 -24.71 8.56 -22.57
C ALA A 401 -24.89 7.38 -23.56
N GLY A 402 -25.84 6.50 -23.32
CA GLY A 402 -26.00 5.31 -24.16
C GLY A 402 -26.42 4.07 -23.39
N LYS A 403 -26.31 2.90 -24.04
CA LYS A 403 -26.63 1.62 -23.40
C LYS A 403 -25.59 0.55 -23.74
N ALA A 404 -25.19 -0.28 -22.78
CA ALA A 404 -24.28 -1.40 -22.99
C ALA A 404 -24.97 -2.73 -22.75
N GLY A 405 -25.00 -3.59 -23.77
CA GLY A 405 -25.51 -4.96 -23.70
C GLY A 405 -24.47 -6.03 -23.96
N SER A 406 -23.39 -5.69 -24.67
CA SER A 406 -22.22 -6.55 -24.85
C SER A 406 -21.40 -6.62 -23.57
N GLY A 407 -20.72 -7.76 -23.31
CA GLY A 407 -19.87 -7.96 -22.12
C GLY A 407 -20.62 -8.46 -20.89
N LEU A 408 -21.95 -8.46 -20.85
CA LEU A 408 -22.73 -8.98 -19.73
C LEU A 408 -22.79 -10.50 -19.76
N THR A 409 -22.19 -11.17 -18.78
CA THR A 409 -22.28 -12.61 -18.56
C THR A 409 -23.52 -12.98 -17.73
N GLY A 410 -23.98 -14.24 -17.79
CA GLY A 410 -25.13 -14.70 -17.00
C GLY A 410 -24.93 -14.51 -15.48
N LYS A 411 -23.71 -14.69 -14.98
CA LYS A 411 -23.37 -14.46 -13.55
C LYS A 411 -23.52 -12.98 -13.19
N MET A 412 -22.96 -12.08 -13.99
CA MET A 412 -23.07 -10.64 -13.79
C MET A 412 -24.51 -10.15 -13.83
N ILE A 413 -25.30 -10.67 -14.78
CA ILE A 413 -26.71 -10.35 -14.89
C ILE A 413 -27.46 -10.70 -13.60
N ALA A 414 -27.25 -11.92 -13.06
CA ALA A 414 -27.89 -12.34 -11.81
C ALA A 414 -27.48 -11.50 -10.58
N GLU A 415 -26.26 -10.99 -10.56
CA GLU A 415 -25.78 -10.06 -9.52
C GLU A 415 -26.43 -8.69 -9.65
N LEU A 416 -26.48 -8.15 -10.87
CA LEU A 416 -27.11 -6.88 -11.18
C LEU A 416 -28.62 -6.89 -10.91
N GLU A 417 -29.31 -7.99 -11.24
CA GLU A 417 -30.74 -8.13 -10.94
C GLU A 417 -31.06 -8.07 -9.46
N ARG A 418 -30.22 -8.71 -8.61
CA ARG A 418 -30.34 -8.63 -7.15
C ARG A 418 -30.12 -7.21 -6.62
N LEU A 419 -29.17 -6.49 -7.19
CA LEU A 419 -28.88 -5.12 -6.84
C LEU A 419 -30.04 -4.20 -7.25
N PHE A 420 -30.49 -4.32 -8.50
CA PHE A 420 -31.54 -3.45 -9.06
C PHE A 420 -32.94 -3.69 -8.43
N ALA A 421 -33.19 -4.89 -7.94
CA ALA A 421 -34.42 -5.14 -7.18
C ALA A 421 -34.52 -4.30 -5.88
N ARG A 422 -33.38 -3.85 -5.33
CA ARG A 422 -33.31 -3.03 -4.10
C ARG A 422 -33.23 -1.54 -4.40
N SER A 423 -32.86 -1.16 -5.63
CA SER A 423 -32.64 0.23 -6.04
C SER A 423 -33.60 0.67 -7.17
N ALA A 424 -34.68 -0.05 -7.38
CA ALA A 424 -35.68 0.32 -8.39
C ALA A 424 -36.37 1.67 -8.06
N ARG A 425 -36.61 2.48 -9.08
CA ARG A 425 -37.34 3.75 -8.99
C ARG A 425 -38.31 3.90 -10.17
N ASP A 426 -39.37 4.69 -9.96
CA ASP A 426 -40.41 4.89 -10.97
C ASP A 426 -40.09 6.04 -11.93
N ASP A 427 -39.37 7.05 -11.45
CA ASP A 427 -39.03 8.25 -12.21
C ASP A 427 -37.67 8.12 -12.94
N ASN A 428 -37.56 8.87 -14.02
CA ASN A 428 -36.34 8.92 -14.83
C ASN A 428 -35.24 9.73 -14.12
N PRO A 429 -34.06 9.13 -13.79
CA PRO A 429 -32.98 9.86 -13.15
C PRO A 429 -32.17 10.77 -14.11
N PHE A 430 -32.33 10.60 -15.43
CA PHE A 430 -31.59 11.39 -16.40
C PHE A 430 -32.26 12.75 -16.64
N ALA A 431 -31.54 13.82 -16.31
CA ALA A 431 -32.00 15.19 -16.53
C ALA A 431 -31.92 15.58 -18.01
N ARG A 432 -30.93 15.04 -18.74
CA ARG A 432 -30.69 15.35 -20.16
C ARG A 432 -30.41 14.11 -20.98
N GLY A 433 -30.69 14.20 -22.27
CA GLY A 433 -30.48 13.14 -23.26
C GLY A 433 -31.76 12.36 -23.61
N ARG A 434 -31.74 11.67 -24.73
CA ARG A 434 -32.91 10.92 -25.23
C ARG A 434 -32.86 9.47 -24.74
N VAL A 435 -33.42 9.23 -23.56
CA VAL A 435 -33.52 7.89 -22.96
C VAL A 435 -34.44 6.99 -23.80
N PRO A 436 -34.07 5.72 -24.08
CA PRO A 436 -34.93 4.77 -24.81
C PRO A 436 -36.26 4.49 -24.08
N LYS A 437 -37.27 4.06 -24.81
CA LYS A 437 -38.52 3.57 -24.19
C LYS A 437 -38.31 2.21 -23.53
N GLY A 438 -39.13 1.89 -22.52
CA GLY A 438 -39.12 0.59 -21.85
C GLY A 438 -37.95 0.38 -20.87
N VAL A 439 -37.30 1.42 -20.46
CA VAL A 439 -36.27 1.38 -19.42
C VAL A 439 -36.92 1.17 -18.05
N ARG A 440 -36.35 0.27 -17.26
CA ARG A 440 -36.62 0.15 -15.83
C ARG A 440 -35.55 0.93 -15.10
N PHE A 441 -35.94 1.99 -14.43
CA PHE A 441 -35.02 2.91 -13.77
C PHE A 441 -34.57 2.39 -12.42
N VAL A 442 -33.36 2.78 -12.03
CA VAL A 442 -32.73 2.45 -10.74
C VAL A 442 -32.07 3.70 -10.16
N GLU A 443 -31.87 3.69 -8.85
CA GLU A 443 -31.06 4.73 -8.21
C GLU A 443 -29.65 4.78 -8.82
N PRO A 444 -29.15 5.96 -9.22
CA PRO A 444 -27.89 6.10 -9.94
C PRO A 444 -26.66 6.03 -9.01
N VAL A 445 -26.53 4.89 -8.32
CA VAL A 445 -25.47 4.63 -7.34
C VAL A 445 -24.42 3.62 -7.85
N LEU A 446 -24.73 2.87 -8.90
CA LEU A 446 -23.81 1.88 -9.46
C LEU A 446 -22.94 2.52 -10.54
N VAL A 447 -21.63 2.46 -10.36
CA VAL A 447 -20.64 2.83 -11.38
C VAL A 447 -20.15 1.58 -12.11
N VAL A 448 -20.05 1.67 -13.42
CA VAL A 448 -19.57 0.60 -14.30
C VAL A 448 -18.49 1.13 -15.24
N GLU A 449 -17.55 0.28 -15.62
CA GLU A 449 -16.57 0.58 -16.66
C GLU A 449 -17.05 0.04 -18.00
N VAL A 450 -16.92 0.86 -19.04
CA VAL A 450 -17.36 0.55 -20.39
C VAL A 450 -16.29 0.94 -21.40
N GLU A 451 -15.95 0.00 -22.27
CA GLU A 451 -15.15 0.25 -23.48
C GLU A 451 -16.07 0.63 -24.63
N PHE A 452 -15.69 1.60 -25.44
CA PHE A 452 -16.46 2.06 -26.60
C PHE A 452 -15.54 2.64 -27.67
N THR A 453 -16.03 2.74 -28.91
CA THR A 453 -15.20 3.23 -30.03
C THR A 453 -15.03 4.74 -30.01
N GLU A 454 -16.13 5.48 -29.83
CA GLU A 454 -16.12 6.95 -29.88
C GLU A 454 -17.36 7.56 -29.24
N TRP A 455 -17.28 8.84 -28.93
CA TRP A 455 -18.45 9.66 -28.65
C TRP A 455 -19.04 10.18 -29.95
N THR A 456 -20.33 9.96 -30.17
CA THR A 456 -21.06 10.53 -31.32
C THR A 456 -21.27 12.03 -31.13
N SER A 457 -21.59 12.74 -32.21
CA SER A 457 -21.97 14.16 -32.18
C SER A 457 -23.20 14.44 -31.31
N ALA A 458 -24.08 13.45 -31.15
CA ALA A 458 -25.24 13.52 -30.25
C ALA A 458 -24.92 13.28 -28.77
N GLY A 459 -23.64 13.09 -28.40
CA GLY A 459 -23.21 12.87 -27.02
C GLY A 459 -23.45 11.44 -26.50
N ASN A 460 -23.65 10.46 -27.38
CA ASN A 460 -23.78 9.06 -27.00
C ASN A 460 -22.52 8.26 -27.32
N ILE A 461 -22.29 7.16 -26.60
CA ILE A 461 -21.19 6.22 -26.87
C ILE A 461 -21.59 5.23 -27.97
N ARG A 462 -20.61 4.86 -28.81
CA ARG A 462 -20.78 3.94 -29.92
C ARG A 462 -20.13 2.58 -29.62
N GLN A 463 -20.85 1.49 -29.91
CA GLN A 463 -20.41 0.10 -29.70
C GLN A 463 -19.89 -0.16 -28.28
N PRO A 464 -20.66 0.18 -27.23
CA PRO A 464 -20.21 -0.01 -25.88
C PRO A 464 -20.18 -1.48 -25.47
N THR A 465 -19.13 -1.85 -24.75
CA THR A 465 -18.96 -3.15 -24.14
C THR A 465 -18.75 -2.96 -22.62
N PHE A 466 -19.60 -3.57 -21.82
CA PHE A 466 -19.47 -3.60 -20.38
C PHE A 466 -18.22 -4.39 -19.99
N LEU A 467 -17.39 -3.83 -19.14
CA LEU A 467 -16.19 -4.46 -18.62
C LEU A 467 -16.36 -4.92 -17.17
N GLY A 468 -17.09 -4.14 -16.35
CA GLY A 468 -17.29 -4.48 -14.95
C GLY A 468 -17.87 -3.35 -14.11
N THR A 469 -18.12 -3.67 -12.84
CA THR A 469 -18.56 -2.68 -11.83
C THR A 469 -17.36 -2.04 -11.15
N ARG A 470 -17.54 -0.78 -10.69
CA ARG A 470 -16.50 0.03 -10.03
C ARG A 470 -17.01 0.52 -8.67
N GLU A 471 -16.68 -0.20 -7.60
CA GLU A 471 -17.02 0.24 -6.22
C GLU A 471 -16.05 1.28 -5.66
N ASP A 472 -14.90 1.42 -6.31
CA ASP A 472 -13.86 2.38 -5.95
C ASP A 472 -14.13 3.80 -6.49
N LYS A 473 -15.31 4.02 -7.12
CA LYS A 473 -15.70 5.29 -7.72
C LYS A 473 -16.99 5.84 -7.10
N ASP A 474 -16.97 7.14 -6.77
CA ASP A 474 -18.20 7.85 -6.42
C ASP A 474 -18.99 8.14 -7.71
N PRO A 475 -20.30 7.87 -7.77
CA PRO A 475 -21.13 8.19 -8.93
C PRO A 475 -21.05 9.65 -9.38
N HIS A 476 -20.98 10.60 -8.44
CA HIS A 476 -20.89 12.04 -8.74
C HIS A 476 -19.53 12.46 -9.32
N ASP A 477 -18.49 11.65 -9.15
CA ASP A 477 -17.16 11.86 -9.77
C ASP A 477 -17.11 11.39 -11.24
N VAL A 478 -18.16 10.71 -11.71
CA VAL A 478 -18.24 10.16 -13.08
C VAL A 478 -18.68 11.25 -14.04
N VAL A 479 -17.71 11.87 -14.68
CA VAL A 479 -17.92 12.94 -15.66
C VAL A 479 -17.49 12.49 -17.05
N ARG A 480 -18.00 13.16 -18.09
CA ARG A 480 -17.57 12.89 -19.47
C ARG A 480 -16.10 13.22 -19.66
N GLU A 481 -15.31 12.24 -20.07
CA GLU A 481 -13.92 12.46 -20.45
C GLU A 481 -13.85 12.94 -21.89
N ILE A 482 -13.42 14.18 -22.09
CA ILE A 482 -13.20 14.79 -23.40
C ILE A 482 -11.69 14.88 -23.61
N PRO A 483 -11.13 14.27 -24.67
CA PRO A 483 -9.73 14.43 -24.99
C PRO A 483 -9.45 15.89 -25.38
N GLU A 484 -8.42 16.46 -24.78
CA GLU A 484 -7.88 17.79 -25.12
C GLU A 484 -7.03 17.75 -26.38
#